data_d6586adbf27a86f6ec07593a9d5cf4fb
#
_entry.id   d6586adbf27a86f6ec07593a9d5cf4fb
#
_cell.length_a   1.000
_cell.length_b   1.000
_cell.length_c   1.000
_cell.angle_alpha   90.00
_cell.angle_beta   90.00
_cell.angle_gamma   90.00
#
_symmetry.space_group_name_H-M   'P 1'
#
loop_
_entity.id
_entity.type
_entity.pdbx_description
1 polymer ?
#
loop_
_entity_poly.entity_id
_entity_poly.type
_entity_poly.pdbx_seq_one_letter_code
_entity_poly.pdbx_strand_id
1 'polypeptide(L)'
;MTQITHWINGAPDTNKPERTGDIYNPATGKVTGTVAFANAATVDLAVSAATAAFAEWRHSSLTKRTQVLFAFRELVAQNREKIAALITAEHGKVLSDAAGEVTRGLEVVEFACGIPHLLKGGFSEEVSTGVDVYSIRQALGPVAIISPFNFPAMVPMWFFPVAIACGNTVVVKPSEKDPSAVMFLAQLWKEAGLPDGVFNVVHGDKEVVDALLIHPGIKSISFVGSTPIARYVYETGTKSGKRVQALGGAKNHMIVLPDCDLELAADAAINAGFGSAGERCMAISAIVAVEPIGNALVARIKSRMANIVTGDGTKGSDMGPLVTAVHRDKVASYIEAGAKEGATVVVDGRDLKVDGDGFFLGPTLLDNVTPKMSVYTDEIFGPVLSIIRVNTYDEALNLVNSHQYGNGTAIFTNDGGAARRFQNEVEVGMVGINVPIPVPMAYYSFGGWKSSLFGDSHAHGTEGVHFFTRGKVVTSRWLDPSHGGINLGFPQND
;
A
#
# COMPACT_ATOMS: atom_id res chain seq x y z
N MET A 1 -24.32 13.19 14.20
CA MET A 1 -23.32 12.25 13.63
C MET A 1 -23.25 12.49 12.14
N THR A 2 -22.05 12.54 11.58
CA THR A 2 -21.85 12.73 10.13
C THR A 2 -22.12 11.43 9.42
N GLN A 3 -22.91 11.45 8.31
CA GLN A 3 -23.06 10.29 7.43
C GLN A 3 -22.18 10.49 6.19
N ILE A 4 -21.30 9.55 5.90
CA ILE A 4 -20.46 9.52 4.71
C ILE A 4 -21.16 8.66 3.66
N THR A 5 -21.39 9.24 2.48
CA THR A 5 -22.03 8.59 1.33
C THR A 5 -20.99 8.27 0.25
N HIS A 6 -21.41 7.64 -0.85
CA HIS A 6 -20.56 7.38 -2.01
C HIS A 6 -20.24 8.69 -2.75
N TRP A 7 -19.24 8.64 -3.63
CA TRP A 7 -18.93 9.70 -4.60
C TRP A 7 -19.02 9.13 -6.00
N ILE A 8 -20.05 9.49 -6.72
CA ILE A 8 -20.32 8.92 -8.05
C ILE A 8 -20.55 10.04 -9.04
N ASN A 9 -19.91 9.96 -10.20
CA ASN A 9 -20.07 10.92 -11.28
C ASN A 9 -19.87 12.39 -10.84
N GLY A 10 -18.80 12.62 -10.05
CA GLY A 10 -18.38 13.97 -9.65
C GLY A 10 -19.17 14.60 -8.51
N ALA A 11 -20.02 13.85 -7.81
CA ALA A 11 -20.83 14.36 -6.70
C ALA A 11 -21.06 13.30 -5.62
N PRO A 12 -21.33 13.71 -4.35
CA PRO A 12 -21.83 12.81 -3.32
C PRO A 12 -23.16 12.17 -3.74
N ASP A 13 -23.28 10.87 -3.51
CA ASP A 13 -24.55 10.16 -3.69
C ASP A 13 -25.56 10.63 -2.65
N THR A 14 -26.75 10.99 -3.10
CA THR A 14 -27.85 11.49 -2.27
C THR A 14 -28.87 10.41 -1.89
N ASN A 15 -28.71 9.18 -2.39
CA ASN A 15 -29.61 8.09 -2.08
C ASN A 15 -29.46 7.67 -0.62
N LYS A 16 -30.59 7.32 0.01
CA LYS A 16 -30.56 6.78 1.38
C LYS A 16 -29.93 5.37 1.35
N PRO A 17 -28.86 5.12 2.12
CA PRO A 17 -28.25 3.80 2.15
C PRO A 17 -29.15 2.77 2.84
N GLU A 18 -29.15 1.55 2.33
CA GLU A 18 -29.85 0.41 2.94
C GLU A 18 -29.07 -0.15 4.13
N ARG A 19 -27.74 -0.11 4.07
CA ARG A 19 -26.81 -0.58 5.10
C ARG A 19 -25.76 0.49 5.41
N THR A 20 -25.32 0.52 6.66
CA THR A 20 -24.26 1.45 7.13
C THR A 20 -23.31 0.73 8.06
N GLY A 21 -22.10 1.25 8.19
CA GLY A 21 -21.10 0.89 9.20
C GLY A 21 -20.80 2.06 10.11
N ASP A 22 -20.38 1.79 11.34
CA ASP A 22 -19.98 2.80 12.30
C ASP A 22 -18.54 3.26 12.03
N ILE A 23 -18.32 4.58 12.17
CA ILE A 23 -16.99 5.21 12.17
C ILE A 23 -16.67 5.59 13.58
N TYR A 24 -15.54 5.09 14.10
CA TYR A 24 -15.08 5.37 15.45
C TYR A 24 -13.98 6.43 15.46
N ASN A 25 -13.89 7.15 16.57
CA ASN A 25 -12.63 7.78 16.98
C ASN A 25 -11.89 6.80 17.91
N PRO A 26 -10.81 6.17 17.48
CA PRO A 26 -10.11 5.14 18.24
C PRO A 26 -9.51 5.66 19.56
N ALA A 27 -9.18 6.95 19.65
CA ALA A 27 -8.65 7.55 20.87
C ALA A 27 -9.70 7.70 21.98
N THR A 28 -10.99 7.70 21.62
CA THR A 28 -12.09 7.83 22.57
C THR A 28 -12.98 6.59 22.65
N GLY A 29 -12.85 5.66 21.71
CA GLY A 29 -13.73 4.50 21.57
C GLY A 29 -15.16 4.82 21.13
N LYS A 30 -15.46 6.08 20.79
CA LYS A 30 -16.81 6.55 20.48
C LYS A 30 -17.09 6.54 19.00
N VAL A 31 -18.35 6.21 18.63
CA VAL A 31 -18.85 6.39 17.26
C VAL A 31 -19.00 7.87 16.97
N THR A 32 -18.38 8.35 15.90
CA THR A 32 -18.38 9.76 15.46
C THR A 32 -19.23 9.97 14.22
N GLY A 33 -19.45 8.92 13.43
CA GLY A 33 -20.24 8.96 12.20
C GLY A 33 -20.65 7.59 11.74
N THR A 34 -21.27 7.57 10.56
CA THR A 34 -21.62 6.33 9.84
C THR A 34 -21.18 6.45 8.38
N VAL A 35 -20.85 5.32 7.75
CA VAL A 35 -20.55 5.23 6.32
C VAL A 35 -21.59 4.34 5.62
N ALA A 36 -22.06 4.79 4.46
CA ALA A 36 -22.99 4.03 3.62
C ALA A 36 -22.29 2.77 3.05
N PHE A 37 -23.00 1.64 3.01
CA PHE A 37 -22.53 0.44 2.32
C PHE A 37 -23.30 0.29 1.01
N ALA A 38 -22.56 0.24 -0.09
CA ALA A 38 -23.12 0.02 -1.41
C ALA A 38 -23.68 -1.41 -1.54
N ASN A 39 -24.70 -1.56 -2.34
CA ASN A 39 -25.14 -2.83 -2.89
C ASN A 39 -24.65 -2.99 -4.34
N ALA A 40 -24.94 -4.10 -4.99
CA ALA A 40 -24.51 -4.38 -6.36
C ALA A 40 -24.98 -3.31 -7.37
N ALA A 41 -26.18 -2.75 -7.19
CA ALA A 41 -26.74 -1.70 -8.07
C ALA A 41 -25.93 -0.38 -7.93
N THR A 42 -25.53 -0.02 -6.72
CA THR A 42 -24.68 1.16 -6.49
C THR A 42 -23.28 0.99 -7.12
N VAL A 43 -22.72 -0.22 -7.04
CA VAL A 43 -21.44 -0.54 -7.72
C VAL A 43 -21.62 -0.42 -9.23
N ASP A 44 -22.71 -0.93 -9.79
CA ASP A 44 -23.02 -0.82 -11.23
C ASP A 44 -23.14 0.63 -11.69
N LEU A 45 -23.78 1.49 -10.89
CA LEU A 45 -23.87 2.93 -11.17
C LEU A 45 -22.47 3.58 -11.22
N ALA A 46 -21.59 3.28 -10.26
CA ALA A 46 -20.24 3.84 -10.23
C ALA A 46 -19.41 3.35 -11.43
N VAL A 47 -19.50 2.06 -11.78
CA VAL A 47 -18.78 1.49 -12.93
C VAL A 47 -19.34 2.01 -14.24
N SER A 48 -20.65 2.23 -14.35
CA SER A 48 -21.30 2.82 -15.52
C SER A 48 -20.83 4.26 -15.72
N ALA A 49 -20.78 5.08 -14.65
CA ALA A 49 -20.23 6.43 -14.70
C ALA A 49 -18.75 6.42 -15.14
N ALA A 50 -17.94 5.52 -14.58
CA ALA A 50 -16.55 5.35 -14.97
C ALA A 50 -16.40 4.92 -16.44
N THR A 51 -17.29 4.06 -16.94
CA THR A 51 -17.28 3.59 -18.34
C THR A 51 -17.65 4.72 -19.31
N ALA A 52 -18.66 5.51 -18.98
CA ALA A 52 -19.06 6.66 -19.78
C ALA A 52 -17.93 7.71 -19.86
N ALA A 53 -17.34 8.05 -18.71
CA ALA A 53 -16.22 9.00 -18.65
C ALA A 53 -14.97 8.49 -19.39
N PHE A 54 -14.71 7.20 -19.40
CA PHE A 54 -13.57 6.59 -20.09
C PHE A 54 -13.61 6.84 -21.59
N ALA A 55 -14.79 6.86 -22.21
CA ALA A 55 -14.93 7.07 -23.66
C ALA A 55 -14.27 8.38 -24.12
N GLU A 56 -14.33 9.43 -23.32
CA GLU A 56 -13.70 10.72 -23.61
C GLU A 56 -12.31 10.86 -22.97
N TRP A 57 -12.16 10.46 -21.69
CA TRP A 57 -10.92 10.65 -20.95
C TRP A 57 -9.73 9.96 -21.62
N ARG A 58 -9.91 8.75 -22.15
CA ARG A 58 -8.86 8.03 -22.88
C ARG A 58 -8.30 8.78 -24.09
N HIS A 59 -9.07 9.68 -24.67
CA HIS A 59 -8.71 10.48 -25.82
C HIS A 59 -8.23 11.89 -25.46
N SER A 60 -8.29 12.27 -24.18
CA SER A 60 -7.73 13.54 -23.73
C SER A 60 -6.23 13.60 -23.97
N SER A 61 -5.71 14.77 -24.36
CA SER A 61 -4.29 14.96 -24.59
C SER A 61 -3.48 14.73 -23.30
N LEU A 62 -2.24 14.28 -23.44
CA LEU A 62 -1.33 14.13 -22.28
C LEU A 62 -1.16 15.46 -21.55
N THR A 63 -1.09 16.59 -22.26
CA THR A 63 -1.03 17.94 -21.69
C THR A 63 -2.22 18.22 -20.77
N LYS A 64 -3.46 17.94 -21.24
CA LYS A 64 -4.67 18.14 -20.42
C LYS A 64 -4.65 17.29 -19.15
N ARG A 65 -4.28 16.02 -19.26
CA ARG A 65 -4.16 15.13 -18.08
C ARG A 65 -3.13 15.64 -17.09
N THR A 66 -1.97 16.08 -17.58
CA THR A 66 -0.89 16.61 -16.75
C THR A 66 -1.30 17.90 -16.03
N GLN A 67 -2.04 18.80 -16.69
CA GLN A 67 -2.56 20.02 -16.06
C GLN A 67 -3.48 19.71 -14.87
N VAL A 68 -4.40 18.74 -15.02
CA VAL A 68 -5.29 18.30 -13.94
C VAL A 68 -4.49 17.66 -12.79
N LEU A 69 -3.47 16.87 -13.10
CA LEU A 69 -2.60 16.27 -12.09
C LEU A 69 -1.78 17.29 -11.31
N PHE A 70 -1.23 18.31 -11.96
CA PHE A 70 -0.53 19.40 -11.29
C PHE A 70 -1.47 20.22 -10.38
N ALA A 71 -2.70 20.51 -10.85
CA ALA A 71 -3.70 21.18 -10.02
C ALA A 71 -4.07 20.34 -8.79
N PHE A 72 -4.29 19.04 -8.96
CA PHE A 72 -4.57 18.11 -7.86
C PHE A 72 -3.38 18.03 -6.88
N ARG A 73 -2.15 17.93 -7.40
CA ARG A 73 -0.93 17.93 -6.58
C ARG A 73 -0.88 19.16 -5.67
N GLU A 74 -1.16 20.34 -6.22
CA GLU A 74 -1.13 21.59 -5.45
C GLU A 74 -2.22 21.63 -4.39
N LEU A 75 -3.44 21.21 -4.73
CA LEU A 75 -4.55 21.14 -3.78
C LEU A 75 -4.28 20.15 -2.63
N VAL A 76 -3.69 19.00 -2.91
CA VAL A 76 -3.30 18.03 -1.85
C VAL A 76 -2.23 18.64 -0.95
N ALA A 77 -1.21 19.31 -1.52
CA ALA A 77 -0.16 19.95 -0.75
C ALA A 77 -0.69 21.04 0.18
N GLN A 78 -1.60 21.90 -0.32
CA GLN A 78 -2.25 22.96 0.46
C GLN A 78 -3.16 22.42 1.56
N ASN A 79 -3.77 21.26 1.37
CA ASN A 79 -4.70 20.65 2.32
C ASN A 79 -4.07 19.52 3.16
N ARG A 80 -2.72 19.38 3.16
CA ARG A 80 -2.03 18.29 3.86
C ARG A 80 -2.46 18.13 5.31
N GLU A 81 -2.47 19.20 6.07
CA GLU A 81 -2.83 19.19 7.49
C GLU A 81 -4.32 18.82 7.73
N LYS A 82 -5.21 19.25 6.82
CA LYS A 82 -6.62 18.90 6.88
C LYS A 82 -6.84 17.41 6.60
N ILE A 83 -6.13 16.85 5.61
CA ILE A 83 -6.18 15.41 5.33
C ILE A 83 -5.62 14.63 6.52
N ALA A 84 -4.48 15.07 7.09
CA ALA A 84 -3.87 14.45 8.26
C ALA A 84 -4.82 14.43 9.46
N ALA A 85 -5.54 15.53 9.72
CA ALA A 85 -6.53 15.60 10.80
C ALA A 85 -7.70 14.61 10.59
N LEU A 86 -8.19 14.44 9.35
CA LEU A 86 -9.21 13.44 9.04
C LEU A 86 -8.71 12.01 9.30
N ILE A 87 -7.47 11.73 8.91
CA ILE A 87 -6.83 10.42 9.15
C ILE A 87 -6.71 10.17 10.65
N THR A 88 -6.15 11.11 11.42
CA THR A 88 -5.99 10.94 12.86
C THR A 88 -7.33 10.74 13.57
N ALA A 89 -8.39 11.44 13.15
CA ALA A 89 -9.71 11.33 13.75
C ALA A 89 -10.33 9.93 13.59
N GLU A 90 -10.10 9.23 12.50
CA GLU A 90 -10.72 7.95 12.18
C GLU A 90 -9.78 6.74 12.36
N HIS A 91 -8.47 6.93 12.16
CA HIS A 91 -7.46 5.88 12.36
C HIS A 91 -6.86 5.88 13.78
N GLY A 92 -6.68 7.06 14.38
CA GLY A 92 -6.04 7.23 15.67
C GLY A 92 -4.54 7.48 15.66
N LYS A 93 -3.82 7.29 14.52
CA LYS A 93 -2.38 7.60 14.43
C LYS A 93 -2.10 9.07 14.75
N VAL A 94 -0.90 9.38 15.21
CA VAL A 94 -0.50 10.75 15.56
C VAL A 94 -0.49 11.66 14.34
N LEU A 95 -0.76 12.95 14.53
CA LEU A 95 -0.87 13.94 13.44
C LEU A 95 0.39 14.01 12.57
N SER A 96 1.57 13.89 13.16
CA SER A 96 2.84 13.91 12.40
C SER A 96 2.98 12.71 11.47
N ASP A 97 2.52 11.53 11.90
CA ASP A 97 2.53 10.31 11.07
C ASP A 97 1.48 10.41 9.95
N ALA A 98 0.30 10.92 10.26
CA ALA A 98 -0.74 11.19 9.26
C ALA A 98 -0.29 12.22 8.20
N ALA A 99 0.38 13.31 8.61
CA ALA A 99 0.95 14.27 7.67
C ALA A 99 2.08 13.66 6.82
N GLY A 100 2.91 12.79 7.41
CA GLY A 100 3.92 12.01 6.70
C GLY A 100 3.32 11.07 5.66
N GLU A 101 2.21 10.41 5.99
CA GLU A 101 1.46 9.58 5.06
C GLU A 101 0.99 10.38 3.83
N VAL A 102 0.41 11.55 4.04
CA VAL A 102 -0.04 12.42 2.94
C VAL A 102 1.13 12.84 2.05
N THR A 103 2.28 13.19 2.66
CA THR A 103 3.50 13.54 1.93
C THR A 103 3.97 12.41 1.04
N ARG A 104 4.01 11.17 1.56
CA ARG A 104 4.41 10.00 0.77
C ARG A 104 3.43 9.67 -0.36
N GLY A 105 2.14 9.87 -0.15
CA GLY A 105 1.13 9.76 -1.21
C GLY A 105 1.29 10.84 -2.28
N LEU A 106 1.61 12.07 -1.86
CA LEU A 106 1.83 13.20 -2.76
C LEU A 106 3.03 12.97 -3.69
N GLU A 107 4.12 12.31 -3.24
CA GLU A 107 5.25 11.94 -4.10
C GLU A 107 4.82 11.09 -5.30
N VAL A 108 3.81 10.20 -5.13
CA VAL A 108 3.29 9.40 -6.25
C VAL A 108 2.44 10.26 -7.20
N VAL A 109 1.71 11.26 -6.68
CA VAL A 109 1.03 12.25 -7.53
C VAL A 109 2.04 13.04 -8.35
N GLU A 110 3.16 13.46 -7.75
CA GLU A 110 4.26 14.16 -8.42
C GLU A 110 4.89 13.28 -9.51
N PHE A 111 5.14 12.01 -9.22
CA PHE A 111 5.59 11.03 -10.23
C PHE A 111 4.58 10.92 -11.38
N ALA A 112 3.28 10.90 -11.09
CA ALA A 112 2.22 10.82 -12.09
C ALA A 112 2.18 12.04 -13.02
N CYS A 113 2.56 13.22 -12.55
CA CYS A 113 2.72 14.40 -13.40
C CYS A 113 3.76 14.21 -14.52
N GLY A 114 4.77 13.35 -14.28
CA GLY A 114 5.83 13.01 -15.25
C GLY A 114 5.49 11.85 -16.20
N ILE A 115 4.36 11.19 -16.04
CA ILE A 115 3.98 9.98 -16.81
C ILE A 115 4.03 10.17 -18.35
N PRO A 116 3.77 11.35 -18.94
CA PRO A 116 3.95 11.53 -20.39
C PRO A 116 5.31 11.08 -20.92
N HIS A 117 6.38 11.21 -20.11
CA HIS A 117 7.72 10.75 -20.48
C HIS A 117 7.84 9.21 -20.49
N LEU A 118 7.02 8.52 -19.69
CA LEU A 118 7.00 7.05 -19.58
C LEU A 118 6.01 6.38 -20.56
N LEU A 119 5.09 7.16 -21.14
CA LEU A 119 4.16 6.68 -22.16
C LEU A 119 4.73 6.74 -23.58
N LYS A 120 5.96 7.23 -23.76
CA LYS A 120 6.66 7.16 -25.04
C LYS A 120 6.84 5.70 -25.43
N GLY A 121 6.48 5.38 -26.68
CA GLY A 121 6.77 4.08 -27.28
C GLY A 121 8.16 4.03 -27.93
N GLY A 122 8.55 2.83 -28.36
CA GLY A 122 9.70 2.62 -29.23
C GLY A 122 9.32 2.87 -30.70
N PHE A 123 10.30 3.29 -31.51
CA PHE A 123 10.19 3.40 -32.96
C PHE A 123 11.43 2.79 -33.60
N SER A 124 11.25 2.01 -34.62
CA SER A 124 12.30 1.46 -35.47
C SER A 124 11.93 1.72 -36.92
N GLU A 125 12.77 2.49 -37.60
CA GLU A 125 12.67 2.77 -39.01
C GLU A 125 13.29 1.62 -39.83
N GLU A 126 12.71 1.30 -40.96
CA GLU A 126 13.28 0.34 -41.95
C GLU A 126 13.65 -1.02 -41.31
N VAL A 127 12.77 -1.60 -40.49
CA VAL A 127 12.98 -2.97 -39.96
C VAL A 127 12.99 -4.05 -41.05
N SER A 128 12.44 -3.71 -42.21
CA SER A 128 12.53 -4.39 -43.51
C SER A 128 12.31 -3.33 -44.57
N THR A 129 12.57 -3.64 -45.83
CA THR A 129 12.46 -2.68 -46.94
C THR A 129 11.09 -1.98 -46.96
N GLY A 130 11.06 -0.66 -46.66
CA GLY A 130 9.87 0.18 -46.58
C GLY A 130 8.91 -0.17 -45.45
N VAL A 131 9.41 -0.82 -44.37
CA VAL A 131 8.59 -1.24 -43.24
C VAL A 131 9.11 -0.59 -41.95
N ASP A 132 8.25 0.18 -41.29
CA ASP A 132 8.50 0.75 -39.94
C ASP A 132 7.71 0.01 -38.88
N VAL A 133 8.27 -0.09 -37.67
CA VAL A 133 7.59 -0.64 -36.50
C VAL A 133 7.66 0.33 -35.34
N TYR A 134 6.53 0.58 -34.71
CA TYR A 134 6.48 1.34 -33.49
C TYR A 134 5.52 0.76 -32.45
N SER A 135 5.74 1.11 -31.19
CA SER A 135 4.87 0.69 -30.09
C SER A 135 4.20 1.89 -29.42
N ILE A 136 2.98 1.69 -28.98
CA ILE A 136 2.23 2.65 -28.15
C ILE A 136 1.65 1.94 -26.94
N ARG A 137 1.42 2.70 -25.86
CA ARG A 137 0.72 2.18 -24.69
C ARG A 137 -0.64 2.85 -24.56
N GLN A 138 -1.68 2.07 -24.29
CA GLN A 138 -3.06 2.53 -24.20
C GLN A 138 -3.67 2.14 -22.86
N ALA A 139 -4.58 2.99 -22.33
CA ALA A 139 -5.35 2.73 -21.12
C ALA A 139 -6.18 1.45 -21.21
N LEU A 140 -6.40 0.79 -20.07
CA LEU A 140 -7.18 -0.43 -19.96
C LEU A 140 -8.69 -0.19 -20.02
N GLY A 141 -9.17 0.83 -19.30
CA GLY A 141 -10.59 1.11 -19.05
C GLY A 141 -10.85 1.53 -17.61
N PRO A 142 -12.08 1.32 -17.09
CA PRO A 142 -12.34 1.46 -15.67
C PRO A 142 -11.53 0.45 -14.85
N VAL A 143 -10.88 0.94 -13.77
CA VAL A 143 -10.07 0.12 -12.87
C VAL A 143 -10.59 0.24 -11.42
N ALA A 144 -10.50 -0.83 -10.65
CA ALA A 144 -10.88 -0.83 -9.24
C ALA A 144 -9.64 -0.75 -8.34
N ILE A 145 -9.75 0.03 -7.26
CA ILE A 145 -8.75 0.14 -6.21
C ILE A 145 -9.41 -0.16 -4.88
N ILE A 146 -8.94 -1.18 -4.18
CA ILE A 146 -9.45 -1.61 -2.88
C ILE A 146 -8.33 -1.39 -1.87
N SER A 147 -8.49 -0.41 -0.98
CA SER A 147 -7.44 0.04 -0.07
C SER A 147 -7.74 -0.31 1.39
N PRO A 148 -6.69 -0.51 2.21
CA PRO A 148 -6.78 -0.85 3.62
C PRO A 148 -6.99 0.40 4.49
N PHE A 149 -7.16 0.17 5.80
CA PHE A 149 -7.36 1.24 6.77
C PHE A 149 -6.07 1.93 7.22
N ASN A 150 -4.93 1.22 7.19
CA ASN A 150 -3.72 1.70 7.86
C ASN A 150 -3.04 2.90 7.19
N PHE A 151 -3.32 3.13 5.91
CA PHE A 151 -2.91 4.30 5.14
C PHE A 151 -4.04 4.75 4.21
N PRO A 152 -5.10 5.37 4.76
CA PRO A 152 -6.33 5.67 4.02
C PRO A 152 -6.16 6.71 2.91
N ALA A 153 -5.11 7.52 2.93
CA ALA A 153 -4.78 8.46 1.86
C ALA A 153 -3.63 7.94 0.99
N MET A 154 -2.52 7.49 1.59
CA MET A 154 -1.30 7.11 0.86
C MET A 154 -1.54 5.93 -0.09
N VAL A 155 -2.16 4.85 0.40
CA VAL A 155 -2.31 3.64 -0.42
C VAL A 155 -3.24 3.87 -1.63
N PRO A 156 -4.39 4.54 -1.54
CA PRO A 156 -5.13 4.92 -2.74
C PRO A 156 -4.31 5.77 -3.71
N MET A 157 -3.49 6.71 -3.19
CA MET A 157 -2.59 7.55 -4.00
C MET A 157 -1.44 6.77 -4.66
N TRP A 158 -1.15 5.54 -4.27
CA TRP A 158 -0.22 4.70 -5.02
C TRP A 158 -0.75 4.30 -6.40
N PHE A 159 -2.07 4.27 -6.56
CA PHE A 159 -2.72 3.68 -7.72
C PHE A 159 -3.47 4.71 -8.58
N PHE A 160 -4.39 5.48 -7.99
CA PHE A 160 -5.30 6.29 -8.80
C PHE A 160 -4.60 7.41 -9.60
N PRO A 161 -3.53 8.10 -9.13
CA PRO A 161 -2.89 9.12 -9.95
C PRO A 161 -2.25 8.54 -11.20
N VAL A 162 -1.59 7.37 -11.04
CA VAL A 162 -0.96 6.65 -12.15
C VAL A 162 -2.00 6.15 -13.15
N ALA A 163 -3.10 5.56 -12.64
CA ALA A 163 -4.21 5.10 -13.48
C ALA A 163 -4.82 6.24 -14.31
N ILE A 164 -5.12 7.38 -13.66
CA ILE A 164 -5.72 8.56 -14.29
C ILE A 164 -4.77 9.18 -15.32
N ALA A 165 -3.49 9.33 -14.98
CA ALA A 165 -2.46 9.84 -15.89
C ALA A 165 -2.33 8.97 -17.15
N CYS A 166 -2.43 7.65 -17.00
CA CYS A 166 -2.45 6.70 -18.12
C CYS A 166 -3.74 6.73 -18.96
N GLY A 167 -4.77 7.47 -18.52
CA GLY A 167 -6.04 7.62 -19.25
C GLY A 167 -7.14 6.64 -18.84
N ASN A 168 -6.99 5.96 -17.70
CA ASN A 168 -8.04 5.13 -17.12
C ASN A 168 -9.01 5.97 -16.28
N THR A 169 -10.17 5.38 -15.99
CA THR A 169 -11.11 5.86 -14.98
C THR A 169 -11.08 4.92 -13.77
N VAL A 170 -11.47 5.41 -12.61
CA VAL A 170 -11.20 4.74 -11.34
C VAL A 170 -12.47 4.60 -10.51
N VAL A 171 -12.64 3.42 -9.88
CA VAL A 171 -13.59 3.18 -8.80
C VAL A 171 -12.79 2.76 -7.56
N VAL A 172 -12.75 3.60 -6.55
CA VAL A 172 -12.04 3.34 -5.28
C VAL A 172 -13.03 2.78 -4.26
N LYS A 173 -12.67 1.66 -3.62
CA LYS A 173 -13.30 1.17 -2.39
C LYS A 173 -12.31 1.36 -1.24
N PRO A 174 -12.39 2.47 -0.48
CA PRO A 174 -11.56 2.67 0.71
C PRO A 174 -12.00 1.76 1.86
N SER A 175 -11.22 1.72 2.93
CA SER A 175 -11.66 1.10 4.16
C SER A 175 -12.93 1.77 4.70
N GLU A 176 -13.83 0.96 5.20
CA GLU A 176 -15.06 1.43 5.86
C GLU A 176 -14.80 2.02 7.26
N LYS A 177 -13.58 1.84 7.80
CA LYS A 177 -13.21 2.32 9.14
C LYS A 177 -12.82 3.80 9.14
N ASP A 178 -12.21 4.26 8.03
CA ASP A 178 -11.62 5.59 7.89
C ASP A 178 -11.80 6.18 6.47
N PRO A 179 -13.05 6.35 6.04
CA PRO A 179 -13.39 6.71 4.65
C PRO A 179 -13.18 8.19 4.32
N SER A 180 -13.10 9.09 5.30
CA SER A 180 -13.16 10.55 5.10
C SER A 180 -12.02 11.10 4.26
N ALA A 181 -10.81 10.56 4.42
CA ALA A 181 -9.64 11.03 3.66
C ALA A 181 -9.85 10.88 2.14
N VAL A 182 -10.32 9.72 1.67
CA VAL A 182 -10.58 9.50 0.24
C VAL A 182 -11.72 10.35 -0.29
N MET A 183 -12.76 10.57 0.51
CA MET A 183 -13.87 11.46 0.15
C MET A 183 -13.40 12.89 -0.03
N PHE A 184 -12.50 13.35 0.82
CA PHE A 184 -11.93 14.68 0.67
C PHE A 184 -11.02 14.75 -0.57
N LEU A 185 -10.23 13.72 -0.86
CA LEU A 185 -9.46 13.62 -2.11
C LEU A 185 -10.36 13.64 -3.35
N ALA A 186 -11.56 13.06 -3.31
CA ALA A 186 -12.54 13.12 -4.39
C ALA A 186 -13.01 14.57 -4.65
N GLN A 187 -13.22 15.36 -3.59
CA GLN A 187 -13.54 16.80 -3.70
C GLN A 187 -12.38 17.57 -4.35
N LEU A 188 -11.13 17.29 -3.93
CA LEU A 188 -9.95 17.93 -4.52
C LEU A 188 -9.76 17.57 -5.99
N TRP A 189 -10.10 16.35 -6.42
CA TRP A 189 -10.11 15.98 -7.84
C TRP A 189 -11.12 16.80 -8.65
N LYS A 190 -12.32 17.00 -8.11
CA LYS A 190 -13.35 17.88 -8.74
C LYS A 190 -12.84 19.30 -8.86
N GLU A 191 -12.24 19.84 -7.80
CA GLU A 191 -11.66 21.20 -7.78
C GLU A 191 -10.49 21.34 -8.76
N ALA A 192 -9.67 20.28 -8.92
CA ALA A 192 -8.59 20.23 -9.90
C ALA A 192 -9.07 20.20 -11.38
N GLY A 193 -10.38 20.10 -11.60
CA GLY A 193 -10.96 20.06 -12.94
C GLY A 193 -10.95 18.67 -13.59
N LEU A 194 -10.84 17.59 -12.80
CA LEU A 194 -11.02 16.25 -13.32
C LEU A 194 -12.47 16.06 -13.77
N PRO A 195 -12.74 15.57 -15.01
CA PRO A 195 -14.10 15.36 -15.48
C PRO A 195 -14.90 14.39 -14.60
N ASP A 196 -16.20 14.65 -14.48
CA ASP A 196 -17.11 13.80 -13.73
C ASP A 196 -17.06 12.34 -14.22
N GLY A 197 -17.14 11.39 -13.31
CA GLY A 197 -17.05 9.96 -13.61
C GLY A 197 -15.64 9.40 -13.79
N VAL A 198 -14.60 10.23 -13.93
CA VAL A 198 -13.21 9.72 -14.00
C VAL A 198 -12.74 9.17 -12.66
N PHE A 199 -13.19 9.75 -11.55
CA PHE A 199 -12.91 9.29 -10.19
C PHE A 199 -14.22 9.04 -9.44
N ASN A 200 -14.42 7.82 -8.94
CA ASN A 200 -15.59 7.42 -8.19
C ASN A 200 -15.17 6.71 -6.90
N VAL A 201 -15.98 6.83 -5.84
CA VAL A 201 -15.77 6.14 -4.55
C VAL A 201 -17.03 5.41 -4.17
N VAL A 202 -16.90 4.13 -3.88
CA VAL A 202 -17.95 3.28 -3.31
C VAL A 202 -17.48 2.70 -1.99
N HIS A 203 -18.25 2.89 -0.93
CA HIS A 203 -17.95 2.32 0.38
C HIS A 203 -18.70 1.01 0.58
N GLY A 204 -18.17 0.17 1.46
CA GLY A 204 -18.81 -1.08 1.84
C GLY A 204 -17.82 -2.16 2.26
N ASP A 205 -18.38 -3.31 2.52
CA ASP A 205 -17.74 -4.52 3.02
C ASP A 205 -17.43 -5.53 1.89
N LYS A 206 -17.43 -6.82 2.22
CA LYS A 206 -17.16 -7.92 1.30
C LYS A 206 -18.09 -7.91 0.07
N GLU A 207 -19.37 -7.53 0.23
CA GLU A 207 -20.35 -7.52 -0.88
C GLU A 207 -19.91 -6.58 -2.00
N VAL A 208 -19.39 -5.39 -1.67
CA VAL A 208 -18.86 -4.43 -2.64
C VAL A 208 -17.57 -4.94 -3.29
N VAL A 209 -16.70 -5.57 -2.50
CA VAL A 209 -15.48 -6.20 -3.03
C VAL A 209 -15.85 -7.25 -4.06
N ASP A 210 -16.73 -8.18 -3.72
CA ASP A 210 -17.16 -9.26 -4.61
C ASP A 210 -17.79 -8.71 -5.90
N ALA A 211 -18.63 -7.69 -5.79
CA ALA A 211 -19.23 -7.03 -6.96
C ALA A 211 -18.17 -6.44 -7.90
N LEU A 212 -17.17 -5.74 -7.37
CA LEU A 212 -16.06 -5.19 -8.16
C LEU A 212 -15.22 -6.29 -8.83
N LEU A 213 -14.95 -7.39 -8.09
CA LEU A 213 -14.12 -8.50 -8.59
C LEU A 213 -14.72 -9.17 -9.84
N ILE A 214 -16.03 -9.27 -9.92
CA ILE A 214 -16.72 -9.95 -11.03
C ILE A 214 -17.28 -8.99 -12.08
N HIS A 215 -17.37 -7.68 -11.81
CA HIS A 215 -18.05 -6.73 -12.69
C HIS A 215 -17.37 -6.65 -14.07
N PRO A 216 -18.08 -6.86 -15.20
CA PRO A 216 -17.49 -6.94 -16.54
C PRO A 216 -16.87 -5.61 -17.01
N GLY A 217 -17.34 -4.46 -16.50
CA GLY A 217 -16.82 -3.14 -16.80
C GLY A 217 -15.42 -2.89 -16.24
N ILE A 218 -15.05 -3.51 -15.11
CA ILE A 218 -13.74 -3.36 -14.47
C ILE A 218 -12.68 -4.19 -15.21
N LYS A 219 -11.54 -3.56 -15.55
CA LYS A 219 -10.45 -4.16 -16.34
C LYS A 219 -9.24 -4.59 -15.52
N SER A 220 -8.97 -3.88 -14.41
CA SER A 220 -7.93 -4.29 -13.47
C SER A 220 -8.31 -3.97 -12.03
N ILE A 221 -7.65 -4.66 -11.11
CA ILE A 221 -7.83 -4.51 -9.67
C ILE A 221 -6.48 -4.32 -9.02
N SER A 222 -6.37 -3.26 -8.20
CA SER A 222 -5.28 -3.03 -7.27
C SER A 222 -5.81 -3.19 -5.85
N PHE A 223 -5.17 -4.04 -5.08
CA PHE A 223 -5.59 -4.38 -3.71
C PHE A 223 -4.40 -4.31 -2.75
N VAL A 224 -4.65 -3.80 -1.55
CA VAL A 224 -3.73 -3.94 -0.40
C VAL A 224 -4.54 -4.36 0.82
N GLY A 225 -4.09 -5.41 1.50
CA GLY A 225 -4.75 -5.90 2.72
C GLY A 225 -4.13 -7.20 3.24
N SER A 226 -4.87 -7.95 4.07
CA SER A 226 -4.38 -9.20 4.64
C SER A 226 -4.19 -10.29 3.57
N THR A 227 -3.22 -11.17 3.79
CA THR A 227 -2.86 -12.24 2.84
C THR A 227 -4.01 -13.14 2.40
N PRO A 228 -4.90 -13.62 3.29
CA PRO A 228 -6.03 -14.44 2.84
C PRO A 228 -6.96 -13.69 1.88
N ILE A 229 -7.17 -12.38 2.12
CA ILE A 229 -8.02 -11.56 1.26
C ILE A 229 -7.28 -11.20 -0.04
N ALA A 230 -5.97 -10.91 0.00
CA ALA A 230 -5.16 -10.66 -1.20
C ALA A 230 -5.20 -11.86 -2.16
N ARG A 231 -5.05 -13.08 -1.63
CA ARG A 231 -5.19 -14.32 -2.40
C ARG A 231 -6.59 -14.46 -3.01
N TYR A 232 -7.63 -14.25 -2.21
CA TYR A 232 -9.03 -14.30 -2.68
C TYR A 232 -9.32 -13.30 -3.80
N VAL A 233 -8.84 -12.06 -3.64
CA VAL A 233 -8.98 -10.99 -4.66
C VAL A 233 -8.25 -11.38 -5.94
N TYR A 234 -7.03 -11.91 -5.83
CA TYR A 234 -6.25 -12.35 -6.96
C TYR A 234 -6.94 -13.50 -7.71
N GLU A 235 -7.31 -14.56 -7.01
CA GLU A 235 -7.94 -15.74 -7.61
C GLU A 235 -9.29 -15.40 -8.27
N THR A 236 -10.14 -14.62 -7.59
CA THR A 236 -11.48 -14.25 -8.09
C THR A 236 -11.38 -13.26 -9.26
N GLY A 237 -10.52 -12.26 -9.15
CA GLY A 237 -10.33 -11.24 -10.18
C GLY A 237 -9.73 -11.83 -11.45
N THR A 238 -8.70 -12.67 -11.36
CA THR A 238 -8.06 -13.32 -12.51
C THR A 238 -9.00 -14.33 -13.17
N LYS A 239 -9.77 -15.10 -12.39
CA LYS A 239 -10.83 -15.98 -12.93
C LYS A 239 -11.87 -15.20 -13.74
N SER A 240 -12.12 -13.94 -13.38
CA SER A 240 -13.00 -13.03 -14.12
C SER A 240 -12.31 -12.28 -15.27
N GLY A 241 -11.10 -12.71 -15.67
CA GLY A 241 -10.34 -12.16 -16.79
C GLY A 241 -9.71 -10.77 -16.54
N LYS A 242 -9.59 -10.34 -15.27
CA LYS A 242 -9.02 -9.04 -14.92
C LYS A 242 -7.51 -9.15 -14.69
N ARG A 243 -6.82 -8.03 -14.90
CA ARG A 243 -5.45 -7.87 -14.42
C ARG A 243 -5.51 -7.54 -12.92
N VAL A 244 -4.73 -8.24 -12.09
CA VAL A 244 -4.77 -8.07 -10.64
C VAL A 244 -3.36 -7.91 -10.09
N GLN A 245 -3.18 -6.93 -9.23
CA GLN A 245 -2.05 -6.81 -8.31
C GLN A 245 -2.64 -6.76 -6.89
N ALA A 246 -2.32 -7.76 -6.08
CA ALA A 246 -2.87 -7.88 -4.73
C ALA A 246 -1.72 -8.00 -3.73
N LEU A 247 -1.46 -6.88 -3.03
CA LEU A 247 -0.43 -6.80 -2.00
C LEU A 247 -1.01 -7.36 -0.71
N GLY A 248 -0.33 -8.38 -0.18
CA GLY A 248 -0.72 -9.13 1.02
C GLY A 248 0.00 -8.65 2.27
N GLY A 249 -0.01 -9.50 3.30
CA GLY A 249 0.62 -9.26 4.58
C GLY A 249 2.14 -9.37 4.55
N ALA A 250 2.74 -9.11 5.71
CA ALA A 250 4.18 -9.07 5.88
C ALA A 250 4.61 -9.60 7.25
N LYS A 251 5.84 -10.05 7.35
CA LYS A 251 6.60 -10.26 8.57
C LYS A 251 8.01 -9.73 8.32
N ASN A 252 8.19 -8.43 8.50
CA ASN A 252 9.46 -7.81 8.14
C ASN A 252 10.50 -8.06 9.22
N HIS A 253 11.66 -8.51 8.79
CA HIS A 253 12.78 -8.84 9.63
C HIS A 253 13.84 -7.74 9.60
N MET A 254 14.46 -7.50 10.74
CA MET A 254 15.63 -6.64 10.89
C MET A 254 16.77 -7.50 11.44
N ILE A 255 17.75 -7.85 10.61
CA ILE A 255 18.95 -8.54 11.05
C ILE A 255 19.90 -7.52 11.67
N VAL A 256 20.44 -7.84 12.85
CA VAL A 256 21.40 -6.99 13.57
C VAL A 256 22.67 -7.79 13.80
N LEU A 257 23.77 -7.39 13.12
CA LEU A 257 25.07 -8.03 13.27
C LEU A 257 25.88 -7.40 14.43
N PRO A 258 26.83 -8.14 15.02
CA PRO A 258 27.61 -7.67 16.17
C PRO A 258 28.46 -6.43 15.93
N ASP A 259 28.80 -6.15 14.65
CA ASP A 259 29.63 -5.01 14.21
C ASP A 259 28.84 -3.72 13.95
N CYS A 260 27.49 -3.77 14.07
CA CYS A 260 26.64 -2.62 13.77
C CYS A 260 26.80 -1.49 14.80
N ASP A 261 26.35 -0.30 14.42
CA ASP A 261 26.04 0.76 15.38
C ASP A 261 24.81 0.36 16.20
N LEU A 262 25.04 -0.04 17.45
CA LEU A 262 24.01 -0.55 18.34
C LEU A 262 22.95 0.52 18.70
N GLU A 263 23.35 1.77 18.87
CA GLU A 263 22.43 2.86 19.19
C GLU A 263 21.52 3.15 17.99
N LEU A 264 22.09 3.24 16.79
CA LEU A 264 21.33 3.40 15.56
C LEU A 264 20.35 2.22 15.34
N ALA A 265 20.81 0.98 15.58
CA ALA A 265 19.97 -0.20 15.43
C ALA A 265 18.80 -0.20 16.44
N ALA A 266 19.02 0.21 17.69
CA ALA A 266 17.99 0.30 18.70
C ALA A 266 16.98 1.41 18.40
N ASP A 267 17.42 2.59 17.96
CA ASP A 267 16.53 3.69 17.52
C ASP A 267 15.68 3.26 16.31
N ALA A 268 16.30 2.60 15.35
CA ALA A 268 15.64 2.06 14.17
C ALA A 268 14.55 1.03 14.54
N ALA A 269 14.84 0.13 15.47
CA ALA A 269 13.90 -0.87 15.96
C ALA A 269 12.65 -0.23 16.59
N ILE A 270 12.83 0.83 17.40
CA ILE A 270 11.71 1.57 18.02
C ILE A 270 10.86 2.26 16.96
N ASN A 271 11.48 3.05 16.10
CA ASN A 271 10.79 3.85 15.09
C ASN A 271 10.04 2.97 14.09
N ALA A 272 10.64 1.85 13.69
CA ALA A 272 10.07 0.93 12.72
C ALA A 272 9.05 -0.04 13.34
N GLY A 273 9.19 -0.40 14.62
CA GLY A 273 8.32 -1.36 15.28
C GLY A 273 7.03 -0.75 15.84
N PHE A 274 7.10 0.49 16.33
CA PHE A 274 5.98 1.08 17.10
C PHE A 274 5.31 2.27 16.41
N GLY A 275 5.87 2.83 15.35
CA GLY A 275 5.21 3.89 14.58
C GLY A 275 3.82 3.44 14.11
N SER A 276 2.81 4.32 14.24
CA SER A 276 1.40 4.00 13.98
C SER A 276 0.90 2.76 14.75
N ALA A 277 1.32 2.59 16.00
CA ALA A 277 1.02 1.41 16.83
C ALA A 277 1.35 0.07 16.14
N GLY A 278 2.38 0.04 15.27
CA GLY A 278 2.77 -1.15 14.50
C GLY A 278 1.82 -1.52 13.34
N GLU A 279 0.81 -0.71 13.05
CA GLU A 279 -0.16 -0.94 11.96
C GLU A 279 0.37 -0.47 10.59
N ARG A 280 1.64 -0.81 10.29
CA ARG A 280 2.28 -0.51 9.00
C ARG A 280 2.68 -1.80 8.28
N CYS A 281 2.39 -1.89 6.99
CA CYS A 281 2.83 -3.02 6.16
C CYS A 281 4.36 -3.20 6.12
N MET A 282 5.12 -2.13 6.39
CA MET A 282 6.58 -2.12 6.45
C MET A 282 7.14 -2.07 7.88
N ALA A 283 6.29 -2.14 8.92
CA ALA A 283 6.77 -2.19 10.29
C ALA A 283 7.73 -3.38 10.50
N ILE A 284 8.83 -3.15 11.18
CA ILE A 284 9.66 -4.25 11.68
C ILE A 284 8.92 -4.91 12.83
N SER A 285 8.64 -6.19 12.70
CA SER A 285 7.94 -7.00 13.70
C SER A 285 8.80 -8.13 14.26
N ALA A 286 9.93 -8.44 13.61
CA ALA A 286 10.88 -9.45 14.02
C ALA A 286 12.32 -8.90 13.90
N ILE A 287 13.06 -8.91 15.00
CA ILE A 287 14.50 -8.62 15.01
C ILE A 287 15.26 -9.93 15.12
N VAL A 288 16.21 -10.14 14.23
CA VAL A 288 17.10 -11.29 14.25
C VAL A 288 18.46 -10.83 14.76
N ALA A 289 18.72 -11.04 16.04
CA ALA A 289 19.97 -10.66 16.68
C ALA A 289 21.01 -11.78 16.49
N VAL A 290 22.10 -11.47 15.79
CA VAL A 290 23.23 -12.39 15.64
C VAL A 290 24.17 -12.23 16.84
N GLU A 291 24.31 -13.29 17.64
CA GLU A 291 25.09 -13.21 18.87
C GLU A 291 26.55 -12.80 18.63
N PRO A 292 27.17 -12.08 19.59
CA PRO A 292 26.75 -11.87 21.00
C PRO A 292 25.94 -10.57 21.27
N ILE A 293 25.34 -9.92 20.27
CA ILE A 293 24.73 -8.61 20.44
C ILE A 293 23.37 -8.62 21.17
N GLY A 294 22.72 -9.79 21.27
CA GLY A 294 21.33 -9.92 21.69
C GLY A 294 21.02 -9.24 23.04
N ASN A 295 21.81 -9.49 24.08
CA ASN A 295 21.56 -8.90 25.41
C ASN A 295 21.69 -7.37 25.41
N ALA A 296 22.69 -6.83 24.73
CA ALA A 296 22.92 -5.41 24.64
C ALA A 296 21.79 -4.72 23.85
N LEU A 297 21.35 -5.32 22.74
CA LEU A 297 20.27 -4.82 21.90
C LEU A 297 18.93 -4.80 22.68
N VAL A 298 18.57 -5.87 23.37
CA VAL A 298 17.36 -5.94 24.21
C VAL A 298 17.37 -4.85 25.27
N ALA A 299 18.50 -4.65 25.97
CA ALA A 299 18.63 -3.63 26.98
C ALA A 299 18.43 -2.21 26.42
N ARG A 300 19.01 -1.93 25.25
CA ARG A 300 18.87 -0.62 24.55
C ARG A 300 17.45 -0.37 24.08
N ILE A 301 16.79 -1.35 23.48
CA ILE A 301 15.39 -1.26 23.05
C ILE A 301 14.49 -1.02 24.27
N LYS A 302 14.61 -1.84 25.33
CA LYS A 302 13.83 -1.68 26.56
C LYS A 302 13.95 -0.28 27.16
N SER A 303 15.18 0.26 27.22
CA SER A 303 15.42 1.61 27.75
C SER A 303 14.71 2.69 26.95
N ARG A 304 14.65 2.57 25.61
CA ARG A 304 13.94 3.51 24.74
C ARG A 304 12.43 3.39 24.84
N MET A 305 11.92 2.17 24.94
CA MET A 305 10.48 1.92 25.10
C MET A 305 9.90 2.62 26.32
N ALA A 306 10.67 2.77 27.38
CA ALA A 306 10.25 3.48 28.61
C ALA A 306 9.90 4.97 28.38
N ASN A 307 10.35 5.56 27.27
CA ASN A 307 10.08 6.96 26.94
C ASN A 307 8.92 7.15 25.95
N ILE A 308 8.34 6.06 25.43
CA ILE A 308 7.23 6.15 24.46
C ILE A 308 5.95 6.57 25.18
N VAL A 309 5.42 7.72 24.82
CA VAL A 309 4.13 8.23 25.31
C VAL A 309 3.02 7.72 24.40
N THR A 310 2.23 6.76 24.90
CA THR A 310 1.04 6.25 24.20
C THR A 310 -0.19 7.02 24.63
N GLY A 311 -0.97 7.55 23.67
CA GLY A 311 -2.15 8.34 23.96
C GLY A 311 -2.84 8.90 22.72
N ASP A 312 -3.71 9.89 22.91
CA ASP A 312 -4.42 10.58 21.84
C ASP A 312 -3.44 11.26 20.86
N GLY A 313 -3.48 10.88 19.60
CA GLY A 313 -2.59 11.37 18.54
C GLY A 313 -2.69 12.88 18.27
N THR A 314 -3.72 13.55 18.76
CA THR A 314 -3.88 15.01 18.70
C THR A 314 -3.22 15.77 19.87
N LYS A 315 -2.73 15.04 20.88
CA LYS A 315 -2.21 15.63 22.15
C LYS A 315 -0.70 15.50 22.34
N GLY A 316 0.05 15.31 21.23
CA GLY A 316 1.51 15.24 21.29
C GLY A 316 2.05 13.88 21.80
N SER A 317 1.26 12.82 21.72
CA SER A 317 1.71 11.45 21.98
C SER A 317 2.64 10.96 20.86
N ASP A 318 3.52 10.00 21.18
CA ASP A 318 4.41 9.35 20.21
C ASP A 318 3.70 8.21 19.47
N MET A 319 2.78 7.51 20.14
CA MET A 319 2.03 6.38 19.59
C MET A 319 0.53 6.52 19.91
N GLY A 320 -0.32 6.40 18.89
CA GLY A 320 -1.78 6.41 19.01
C GLY A 320 -2.37 5.04 19.41
N PRO A 321 -3.73 4.96 19.47
CA PRO A 321 -4.44 3.69 19.65
C PRO A 321 -4.39 2.81 18.39
N LEU A 322 -4.85 1.57 18.53
CA LEU A 322 -5.20 0.69 17.41
C LEU A 322 -6.56 1.11 16.83
N VAL A 323 -6.79 0.77 15.55
CA VAL A 323 -7.96 1.25 14.79
C VAL A 323 -9.30 0.78 15.35
N THR A 324 -9.37 -0.41 15.97
CA THR A 324 -10.61 -0.96 16.57
C THR A 324 -10.33 -1.71 17.87
N ALA A 325 -11.35 -1.81 18.74
CA ALA A 325 -11.28 -2.61 19.96
C ALA A 325 -11.02 -4.10 19.65
N VAL A 326 -11.70 -4.66 18.63
CA VAL A 326 -11.52 -6.05 18.21
C VAL A 326 -10.10 -6.33 17.79
N HIS A 327 -9.47 -5.40 17.07
CA HIS A 327 -8.07 -5.56 16.67
C HIS A 327 -7.11 -5.43 17.85
N ARG A 328 -7.33 -4.47 18.75
CA ARG A 328 -6.58 -4.34 20.00
C ARG A 328 -6.60 -5.65 20.80
N ASP A 329 -7.77 -6.23 20.99
CA ASP A 329 -7.94 -7.46 21.76
C ASP A 329 -7.27 -8.66 21.08
N LYS A 330 -7.32 -8.72 19.76
CA LYS A 330 -6.58 -9.70 18.97
C LYS A 330 -5.06 -9.55 19.16
N VAL A 331 -4.52 -8.34 19.11
CA VAL A 331 -3.08 -8.09 19.33
C VAL A 331 -2.68 -8.47 20.75
N ALA A 332 -3.48 -8.12 21.75
CA ALA A 332 -3.25 -8.52 23.14
C ALA A 332 -3.23 -10.05 23.32
N SER A 333 -4.07 -10.79 22.60
CA SER A 333 -4.08 -12.25 22.63
C SER A 333 -2.78 -12.88 22.08
N TYR A 334 -2.11 -12.24 21.12
CA TYR A 334 -0.78 -12.71 20.66
C TYR A 334 0.31 -12.56 21.72
N ILE A 335 0.24 -11.50 22.55
CA ILE A 335 1.20 -11.34 23.66
C ILE A 335 1.04 -12.50 24.66
N GLU A 336 -0.21 -12.85 24.97
CA GLU A 336 -0.52 -13.98 25.84
C GLU A 336 -0.06 -15.32 25.24
N ALA A 337 -0.33 -15.53 23.94
CA ALA A 337 0.07 -16.74 23.23
C ALA A 337 1.60 -16.88 23.20
N GLY A 338 2.34 -15.82 22.87
CA GLY A 338 3.80 -15.83 22.86
C GLY A 338 4.40 -16.19 24.21
N ALA A 339 3.86 -15.63 25.29
CA ALA A 339 4.29 -15.99 26.66
C ALA A 339 4.03 -17.48 26.99
N LYS A 340 2.86 -18.01 26.61
CA LYS A 340 2.52 -19.44 26.79
C LYS A 340 3.37 -20.36 25.91
N GLU A 341 3.76 -19.91 24.74
CA GLU A 341 4.63 -20.65 23.83
C GLU A 341 6.11 -20.62 24.24
N GLY A 342 6.48 -19.81 25.25
CA GLY A 342 7.81 -19.77 25.86
C GLY A 342 8.65 -18.54 25.53
N ALA A 343 8.10 -17.51 24.89
CA ALA A 343 8.77 -16.24 24.73
C ALA A 343 8.94 -15.52 26.08
N THR A 344 10.03 -14.79 26.24
CA THR A 344 10.27 -13.96 27.42
C THR A 344 9.61 -12.60 27.19
N VAL A 345 8.60 -12.25 27.99
CA VAL A 345 7.99 -10.92 27.96
C VAL A 345 8.91 -9.93 28.68
N VAL A 346 9.64 -9.12 27.93
CA VAL A 346 10.59 -8.11 28.46
C VAL A 346 9.89 -6.82 28.86
N VAL A 347 8.91 -6.41 28.03
CA VAL A 347 7.99 -5.28 28.28
C VAL A 347 6.60 -5.74 27.85
N ASP A 348 5.62 -5.56 28.74
CA ASP A 348 4.23 -5.95 28.49
C ASP A 348 3.36 -4.72 28.24
N GLY A 349 2.93 -4.51 27.01
CA GLY A 349 2.08 -3.38 26.63
C GLY A 349 0.66 -3.46 27.20
N ARG A 350 0.22 -4.61 27.71
CA ARG A 350 -1.09 -4.77 28.38
C ARG A 350 -1.16 -4.07 29.74
N ASP A 351 0.01 -3.77 30.33
CA ASP A 351 0.11 -3.05 31.60
C ASP A 351 -0.16 -1.55 31.45
N LEU A 352 -0.20 -1.04 30.21
CA LEU A 352 -0.46 0.37 29.93
C LEU A 352 -1.83 0.79 30.48
N LYS A 353 -1.84 1.93 31.20
CA LYS A 353 -3.06 2.58 31.65
C LYS A 353 -3.19 3.91 30.93
N VAL A 354 -4.25 4.06 30.16
CA VAL A 354 -4.68 5.32 29.54
C VAL A 354 -6.12 5.56 29.95
N ASP A 355 -6.43 6.77 30.36
CA ASP A 355 -7.78 7.13 30.79
C ASP A 355 -8.76 7.12 29.60
N GLY A 356 -9.97 6.61 29.85
CA GLY A 356 -11.06 6.57 28.88
C GLY A 356 -11.19 5.22 28.14
N ASP A 357 -12.09 5.21 27.13
CA ASP A 357 -12.50 4.00 26.41
C ASP A 357 -11.75 3.81 25.07
N GLY A 358 -10.65 4.52 24.85
CA GLY A 358 -9.83 4.41 23.63
C GLY A 358 -9.23 3.00 23.44
N PHE A 359 -8.91 2.67 22.21
CA PHE A 359 -8.41 1.34 21.83
C PHE A 359 -6.88 1.22 22.00
N PHE A 360 -6.37 1.71 23.13
CA PHE A 360 -4.94 1.76 23.43
C PHE A 360 -4.38 0.40 23.82
N LEU A 361 -3.15 0.15 23.36
CA LEU A 361 -2.28 -0.95 23.79
C LEU A 361 -0.84 -0.42 23.78
N GLY A 362 -0.10 -0.65 24.86
CA GLY A 362 1.30 -0.20 24.96
C GLY A 362 2.24 -1.02 24.07
N PRO A 363 3.47 -0.52 23.86
CA PRO A 363 4.49 -1.22 23.13
C PRO A 363 4.94 -2.48 23.91
N THR A 364 5.05 -3.61 23.23
CA THR A 364 5.46 -4.90 23.80
C THR A 364 6.77 -5.39 23.18
N LEU A 365 7.67 -5.90 24.01
CA LEU A 365 8.91 -6.54 23.58
C LEU A 365 8.95 -7.98 24.06
N LEU A 366 9.06 -8.92 23.13
CA LEU A 366 9.23 -10.34 23.36
C LEU A 366 10.64 -10.76 22.97
N ASP A 367 11.33 -11.46 23.85
CA ASP A 367 12.66 -12.04 23.60
C ASP A 367 12.60 -13.56 23.58
N ASN A 368 13.68 -14.19 23.09
CA ASN A 368 13.77 -15.65 22.94
C ASN A 368 12.63 -16.25 22.12
N VAL A 369 12.14 -15.49 21.13
CA VAL A 369 11.11 -15.97 20.21
C VAL A 369 11.73 -16.99 19.26
N THR A 370 11.01 -18.07 19.00
CA THR A 370 11.43 -19.12 18.07
C THR A 370 10.57 -19.13 16.80
N PRO A 371 11.05 -19.70 15.69
CA PRO A 371 10.31 -19.76 14.42
C PRO A 371 9.00 -20.56 14.47
N LYS A 372 8.74 -21.29 15.56
CA LYS A 372 7.53 -22.09 15.74
C LYS A 372 6.42 -21.35 16.47
N MET A 373 6.73 -20.24 17.11
CA MET A 373 5.77 -19.45 17.89
C MET A 373 4.82 -18.65 16.98
N SER A 374 3.56 -18.53 17.39
CA SER A 374 2.55 -17.76 16.65
C SER A 374 2.92 -16.28 16.48
N VAL A 375 3.58 -15.70 17.46
CA VAL A 375 4.10 -14.32 17.41
C VAL A 375 5.20 -14.13 16.36
N TYR A 376 5.80 -15.20 15.83
CA TYR A 376 6.73 -15.15 14.70
C TYR A 376 6.05 -15.49 13.38
N THR A 377 5.24 -16.55 13.33
CA THR A 377 4.65 -17.04 12.06
C THR A 377 3.59 -16.12 11.48
N ASP A 378 2.86 -15.43 12.37
CA ASP A 378 1.70 -14.64 11.97
C ASP A 378 2.01 -13.14 11.90
N GLU A 379 1.32 -12.44 11.02
CA GLU A 379 1.29 -10.99 11.00
C GLU A 379 0.37 -10.47 12.11
N ILE A 380 0.97 -9.89 13.17
CA ILE A 380 0.22 -9.37 14.33
C ILE A 380 -0.46 -8.03 14.01
N PHE A 381 0.23 -7.17 13.29
CA PHE A 381 -0.21 -5.83 12.88
C PHE A 381 -0.56 -4.93 14.06
N GLY A 382 0.32 -4.90 15.05
CA GLY A 382 0.18 -4.14 16.30
C GLY A 382 1.53 -3.89 16.97
N PRO A 383 1.57 -3.19 18.13
CA PRO A 383 2.81 -2.74 18.76
C PRO A 383 3.53 -3.88 19.52
N VAL A 384 3.86 -4.96 18.82
CA VAL A 384 4.55 -6.14 19.35
C VAL A 384 5.79 -6.42 18.54
N LEU A 385 6.96 -6.28 19.17
CA LEU A 385 8.26 -6.53 18.59
C LEU A 385 8.85 -7.82 19.16
N SER A 386 9.23 -8.74 18.28
CA SER A 386 9.79 -10.06 18.63
C SER A 386 11.29 -10.08 18.35
N ILE A 387 12.09 -10.61 19.29
CA ILE A 387 13.52 -10.83 19.11
C ILE A 387 13.80 -12.31 19.01
N ILE A 388 14.45 -12.71 17.93
CA ILE A 388 14.93 -14.05 17.63
C ILE A 388 16.46 -14.02 17.71
N ARG A 389 17.06 -14.93 18.45
CA ARG A 389 18.50 -15.02 18.62
C ARG A 389 19.07 -16.12 17.75
N VAL A 390 20.13 -15.83 17.02
CA VAL A 390 20.85 -16.78 16.17
C VAL A 390 22.36 -16.64 16.38
N ASN A 391 23.13 -17.65 16.00
CA ASN A 391 24.59 -17.64 16.25
C ASN A 391 25.37 -17.08 15.06
N THR A 392 24.83 -17.17 13.83
CA THR A 392 25.58 -16.82 12.62
C THR A 392 24.74 -15.99 11.66
N TYR A 393 25.41 -15.29 10.74
CA TYR A 393 24.78 -14.61 9.60
C TYR A 393 23.95 -15.57 8.74
N ASP A 394 24.46 -16.78 8.46
CA ASP A 394 23.78 -17.76 7.62
C ASP A 394 22.49 -18.26 8.27
N GLU A 395 22.46 -18.45 9.59
CA GLU A 395 21.23 -18.77 10.32
C GLU A 395 20.21 -17.62 10.20
N ALA A 396 20.66 -16.38 10.32
CA ALA A 396 19.78 -15.20 10.17
C ALA A 396 19.19 -15.09 8.75
N LEU A 397 20.02 -15.25 7.72
CA LEU A 397 19.58 -15.21 6.32
C LEU A 397 18.60 -16.34 6.01
N ASN A 398 18.91 -17.57 6.43
CA ASN A 398 18.04 -18.73 6.23
C ASN A 398 16.68 -18.56 6.93
N LEU A 399 16.66 -17.94 8.12
CA LEU A 399 15.42 -17.62 8.84
C LEU A 399 14.53 -16.69 8.04
N VAL A 400 15.08 -15.62 7.47
CA VAL A 400 14.34 -14.65 6.63
C VAL A 400 13.87 -15.32 5.33
N ASN A 401 14.75 -16.09 4.67
CA ASN A 401 14.43 -16.70 3.38
C ASN A 401 13.39 -17.83 3.51
N SER A 402 13.36 -18.56 4.64
CA SER A 402 12.37 -19.62 4.87
C SER A 402 10.98 -19.11 5.25
N HIS A 403 10.85 -17.81 5.58
CA HIS A 403 9.55 -17.26 5.96
C HIS A 403 8.60 -17.15 4.75
N GLN A 404 7.29 -17.35 4.99
CA GLN A 404 6.26 -17.26 3.94
C GLN A 404 6.10 -15.87 3.33
N TYR A 405 6.47 -14.83 4.05
CA TYR A 405 6.40 -13.43 3.60
C TYR A 405 7.75 -12.93 3.11
N GLY A 406 7.71 -12.04 2.13
CA GLY A 406 8.91 -11.41 1.56
C GLY A 406 8.63 -9.96 1.14
N ASN A 407 7.96 -9.17 2.00
CA ASN A 407 7.63 -7.78 1.69
C ASN A 407 8.85 -6.86 1.84
N GLY A 408 9.38 -6.75 3.06
CA GLY A 408 10.54 -5.93 3.37
C GLY A 408 11.46 -6.60 4.39
N THR A 409 12.73 -6.21 4.39
CA THR A 409 13.73 -6.63 5.37
C THR A 409 14.83 -5.60 5.48
N ALA A 410 15.56 -5.62 6.60
CA ALA A 410 16.72 -4.76 6.79
C ALA A 410 17.89 -5.53 7.42
N ILE A 411 19.12 -5.08 7.14
CA ILE A 411 20.31 -5.52 7.85
C ILE A 411 21.02 -4.30 8.43
N PHE A 412 21.49 -4.42 9.68
CA PHE A 412 22.32 -3.44 10.38
C PHE A 412 23.71 -4.01 10.58
N THR A 413 24.69 -3.40 9.94
CA THR A 413 26.10 -3.83 9.93
C THR A 413 27.02 -2.70 9.45
N ASN A 414 28.26 -2.73 9.85
CA ASN A 414 29.33 -1.89 9.30
C ASN A 414 30.21 -2.66 8.29
N ASP A 415 29.92 -3.96 8.05
CA ASP A 415 30.62 -4.78 7.05
C ASP A 415 29.94 -4.67 5.67
N GLY A 416 30.59 -3.99 4.75
CA GLY A 416 30.11 -3.84 3.37
C GLY A 416 30.03 -5.16 2.60
N GLY A 417 30.84 -6.18 2.98
CA GLY A 417 30.79 -7.51 2.40
C GLY A 417 29.52 -8.25 2.80
N ALA A 418 29.17 -8.22 4.10
CA ALA A 418 27.94 -8.80 4.62
C ALA A 418 26.70 -8.09 4.02
N ALA A 419 26.72 -6.75 3.92
CA ALA A 419 25.64 -5.97 3.32
C ALA A 419 25.42 -6.33 1.84
N ARG A 420 26.53 -6.42 1.07
CA ARG A 420 26.46 -6.81 -0.36
C ARG A 420 25.97 -8.25 -0.54
N ARG A 421 26.41 -9.15 0.31
CA ARG A 421 25.96 -10.54 0.31
C ARG A 421 24.47 -10.61 0.60
N PHE A 422 24.00 -9.87 1.60
CA PHE A 422 22.60 -9.82 1.99
C PHE A 422 21.68 -9.38 0.86
N GLN A 423 21.99 -8.27 0.19
CA GLN A 423 21.17 -7.77 -0.92
C GLN A 423 21.04 -8.77 -2.08
N ASN A 424 22.03 -9.66 -2.27
CA ASN A 424 22.02 -10.63 -3.36
C ASN A 424 21.33 -11.94 -3.00
N GLU A 425 21.37 -12.33 -1.72
CA GLU A 425 20.93 -13.65 -1.28
C GLU A 425 19.55 -13.65 -0.59
N VAL A 426 19.07 -12.49 -0.12
CA VAL A 426 17.78 -12.40 0.55
C VAL A 426 16.62 -12.44 -0.43
N GLU A 427 15.62 -13.29 -0.17
CA GLU A 427 14.45 -13.50 -1.02
C GLU A 427 13.26 -12.61 -0.57
N VAL A 428 13.46 -11.29 -0.66
CA VAL A 428 12.50 -10.27 -0.23
C VAL A 428 12.47 -9.13 -1.26
N GLY A 429 11.30 -8.55 -1.48
CA GLY A 429 11.11 -7.54 -2.52
C GLY A 429 11.78 -6.19 -2.24
N MET A 430 11.86 -5.76 -0.96
CA MET A 430 12.45 -4.47 -0.58
C MET A 430 13.49 -4.68 0.53
N VAL A 431 14.73 -4.23 0.28
CA VAL A 431 15.87 -4.48 1.16
C VAL A 431 16.48 -3.17 1.65
N GLY A 432 16.63 -3.03 2.96
CA GLY A 432 17.32 -1.91 3.61
C GLY A 432 18.70 -2.32 4.14
N ILE A 433 19.69 -1.48 3.89
CA ILE A 433 21.01 -1.58 4.51
C ILE A 433 21.16 -0.38 5.44
N ASN A 434 21.16 -0.63 6.75
CA ASN A 434 21.13 0.39 7.79
C ASN A 434 19.91 1.35 7.68
N VAL A 435 18.85 0.88 7.00
CA VAL A 435 17.55 1.55 6.86
C VAL A 435 16.46 0.57 7.24
N PRO A 436 15.72 0.78 8.35
CA PRO A 436 14.81 -0.23 8.88
C PRO A 436 13.54 -0.41 8.03
N ILE A 437 13.08 0.65 7.36
CA ILE A 437 11.88 0.67 6.53
C ILE A 437 12.27 1.09 5.11
N PRO A 438 12.65 0.16 4.22
CA PRO A 438 13.12 0.47 2.86
C PRO A 438 11.95 0.75 1.89
N VAL A 439 11.04 1.67 2.25
CA VAL A 439 9.97 2.09 1.32
C VAL A 439 10.59 2.86 0.16
N PRO A 440 10.40 2.39 -1.08
CA PRO A 440 11.00 3.05 -2.24
C PRO A 440 10.40 4.42 -2.51
N MET A 441 11.17 5.29 -3.15
CA MET A 441 10.66 6.54 -3.70
C MET A 441 9.67 6.26 -4.84
N ALA A 442 8.78 7.20 -5.15
CA ALA A 442 7.66 7.00 -6.07
C ALA A 442 8.03 6.53 -7.48
N TYR A 443 9.26 6.79 -7.94
CA TYR A 443 9.77 6.36 -9.26
C TYR A 443 10.37 4.95 -9.27
N TYR A 444 10.57 4.31 -8.10
CA TYR A 444 10.72 2.87 -7.95
C TYR A 444 9.38 2.24 -7.58
N SER A 445 9.25 0.93 -7.71
CA SER A 445 8.00 0.25 -7.38
C SER A 445 8.00 -0.32 -5.96
N PHE A 446 6.82 -0.30 -5.34
CA PHE A 446 6.56 -0.94 -4.05
C PHE A 446 5.93 -2.32 -4.27
N GLY A 447 6.59 -3.37 -3.78
CA GLY A 447 6.05 -4.72 -3.89
C GLY A 447 6.91 -5.75 -3.17
N GLY A 448 6.26 -6.80 -2.70
CA GLY A 448 6.88 -7.93 -2.02
C GLY A 448 7.07 -9.13 -2.95
N TRP A 449 7.70 -10.17 -2.39
CA TRP A 449 7.81 -11.50 -2.96
C TRP A 449 6.95 -12.48 -2.15
N LYS A 450 6.90 -13.73 -2.57
CA LYS A 450 6.21 -14.83 -1.87
C LYS A 450 4.73 -14.49 -1.59
N SER A 451 4.23 -14.79 -0.39
CA SER A 451 2.84 -14.50 -0.01
C SER A 451 2.54 -13.04 0.31
N SER A 452 3.53 -12.14 0.15
CA SER A 452 3.31 -10.69 0.29
C SER A 452 2.82 -10.02 -1.00
N LEU A 453 2.80 -10.71 -2.14
CA LEU A 453 2.28 -10.20 -3.40
C LEU A 453 1.69 -11.33 -4.24
N PHE A 454 0.49 -11.10 -4.79
CA PHE A 454 -0.13 -11.96 -5.79
C PHE A 454 -0.33 -11.16 -7.07
N GLY A 455 0.13 -11.72 -8.22
CA GLY A 455 0.03 -11.10 -9.53
C GLY A 455 1.30 -10.43 -10.05
N ASP A 456 2.41 -10.53 -9.36
CA ASP A 456 3.78 -10.16 -9.77
C ASP A 456 3.97 -8.72 -10.30
N SER A 457 2.97 -7.85 -10.19
CA SER A 457 3.04 -6.45 -10.59
C SER A 457 3.08 -5.56 -9.35
N HIS A 458 4.14 -4.78 -9.21
CA HIS A 458 4.33 -3.86 -8.09
C HIS A 458 3.49 -2.59 -8.23
N ALA A 459 3.26 -1.88 -7.12
CA ALA A 459 2.55 -0.61 -7.09
C ALA A 459 3.47 0.53 -7.56
N HIS A 460 2.90 1.56 -8.17
CA HIS A 460 3.52 2.78 -8.70
C HIS A 460 4.83 2.57 -9.50
N GLY A 461 5.64 3.62 -9.69
CA GLY A 461 6.83 3.55 -10.53
C GLY A 461 6.50 3.18 -11.99
N THR A 462 7.52 2.76 -12.73
CA THR A 462 7.36 2.31 -14.12
C THR A 462 6.46 1.08 -14.24
N GLU A 463 6.50 0.17 -13.26
CA GLU A 463 5.64 -1.01 -13.24
C GLU A 463 4.17 -0.63 -13.08
N GLY A 464 3.85 0.38 -12.28
CA GLY A 464 2.49 0.90 -12.18
C GLY A 464 1.98 1.44 -13.54
N VAL A 465 2.83 2.12 -14.30
CA VAL A 465 2.48 2.56 -15.67
C VAL A 465 2.21 1.36 -16.58
N HIS A 466 3.04 0.32 -16.49
CA HIS A 466 2.84 -0.93 -17.24
C HIS A 466 1.56 -1.65 -16.81
N PHE A 467 1.30 -1.70 -15.52
CA PHE A 467 0.08 -2.33 -14.98
C PHE A 467 -1.20 -1.66 -15.49
N PHE A 468 -1.24 -0.33 -15.57
CA PHE A 468 -2.43 0.42 -16.00
C PHE A 468 -2.52 0.65 -17.51
N THR A 469 -1.62 0.08 -18.30
CA THR A 469 -1.63 0.23 -19.76
C THR A 469 -1.42 -1.09 -20.50
N ARG A 470 -1.81 -1.14 -21.78
CA ARG A 470 -1.49 -2.23 -22.70
C ARG A 470 -0.59 -1.72 -23.81
N GLY A 471 0.44 -2.48 -24.13
CA GLY A 471 1.26 -2.27 -25.31
C GLY A 471 0.51 -2.67 -26.58
N LYS A 472 0.69 -1.90 -27.65
CA LYS A 472 0.27 -2.22 -29.00
C LYS A 472 1.45 -1.98 -29.91
N VAL A 473 1.77 -2.95 -30.77
CA VAL A 473 2.77 -2.82 -31.82
C VAL A 473 2.06 -2.53 -33.12
N VAL A 474 2.56 -1.55 -33.86
CA VAL A 474 2.06 -1.17 -35.18
C VAL A 474 3.20 -1.38 -36.18
N THR A 475 2.97 -2.19 -37.18
CA THR A 475 3.84 -2.38 -38.33
C THR A 475 3.20 -1.65 -39.50
N SER A 476 3.92 -0.72 -40.11
CA SER A 476 3.42 0.07 -41.23
C SER A 476 4.31 -0.06 -42.44
N ARG A 477 3.72 -0.17 -43.62
CA ARG A 477 4.40 -0.16 -44.88
C ARG A 477 3.66 0.75 -45.85
N TRP A 478 4.36 1.77 -46.36
CA TRP A 478 3.83 2.72 -47.32
C TRP A 478 4.55 2.52 -48.65
N LEU A 479 4.01 1.65 -49.51
CA LEU A 479 4.57 1.37 -50.81
C LEU A 479 4.12 2.39 -51.84
N ASP A 480 5.01 2.69 -52.80
CA ASP A 480 4.61 3.31 -54.03
C ASP A 480 3.62 2.37 -54.78
N PRO A 481 2.48 2.88 -55.25
CA PRO A 481 1.51 2.08 -55.96
C PRO A 481 2.08 1.33 -57.19
N SER A 482 3.19 1.80 -57.75
CA SER A 482 3.90 1.12 -58.85
C SER A 482 4.59 -0.19 -58.47
N HIS A 483 4.83 -0.41 -57.18
CA HIS A 483 5.42 -1.63 -56.63
C HIS A 483 4.40 -2.68 -56.18
N GLY A 484 3.13 -2.54 -56.60
CA GLY A 484 2.06 -3.47 -56.25
C GLY A 484 2.27 -4.85 -56.93
N GLY A 485 1.98 -5.90 -56.19
CA GLY A 485 2.01 -7.30 -56.67
C GLY A 485 1.53 -8.25 -55.56
N ILE A 486 1.04 -9.42 -55.96
CA ILE A 486 0.65 -10.46 -54.98
C ILE A 486 1.93 -11.13 -54.51
N ASN A 487 2.22 -10.99 -53.24
CA ASN A 487 3.26 -11.75 -52.56
C ASN A 487 2.65 -12.47 -51.35
N LEU A 488 2.54 -13.79 -51.42
CA LEU A 488 1.97 -14.65 -50.38
C LEU A 488 3.04 -15.16 -49.40
N GLY A 489 4.30 -14.78 -49.58
CA GLY A 489 5.41 -15.11 -48.67
C GLY A 489 5.55 -14.12 -47.52
N PHE A 490 6.37 -14.48 -46.53
CA PHE A 490 6.83 -13.54 -45.52
C PHE A 490 7.75 -12.48 -46.17
N PRO A 491 7.75 -11.24 -45.64
CA PRO A 491 8.71 -10.23 -46.09
C PRO A 491 10.14 -10.77 -45.96
N GLN A 492 10.92 -10.67 -47.04
CA GLN A 492 12.34 -11.03 -47.04
C GLN A 492 13.17 -9.77 -47.04
N ASN A 493 14.29 -9.79 -46.32
CA ASN A 493 15.30 -8.76 -46.38
C ASN A 493 16.21 -9.08 -47.57
N ASP A 494 16.04 -8.34 -48.63
CA ASP A 494 16.95 -8.35 -49.78
C ASP A 494 18.15 -7.44 -49.54
#